data_6f7643f3a71cd027b682f98a26e6525e
#
_entry.id   6f7643f3a71cd027b682f98a26e6525e
#
_cell.length_a   1.000
_cell.length_b   1.000
_cell.length_c   1.000
_cell.angle_alpha   90.00
_cell.angle_beta   90.00
_cell.angle_gamma   90.00
#
_symmetry.space_group_name_H-M   'P 1'
#
loop_
_entity.id
_entity.type
_entity.pdbx_description
1 polymer ?
#
loop_
_entity_poly.entity_id
_entity_poly.type
_entity_poly.pdbx_seq_one_letter_code
_entity_poly.pdbx_strand_id
1 'polypeptide(L)'
;QERTCTREGCEVKEEDTIAKLAHTYAWVTDKEATCGAAGSKHQECTVCKETGKTETIPTTGKHRFGGWKVTKAATVAAEGVNERTCEVCGAKETASIARVKGPVTLNVPVNKTLPMKMKQTFQAKASGLAKGDKVVSWTSSNKAVATVSGSGKITAKKKAGSAQITVKLASGTTAKFTVKVQKTDVATTSITVVNKSTGKKVSKTVSLKAKKKLKLAATVAPVTSKQKVTYSSSNKKIATVNSKGVITAKKKGTVTITVKSGKKTVKIKVKVK
;
A
#
# COMPACT_ATOMS: atom_id res chain seq x y z
N GLN A 1 -21.59 36.31 78.36
CA GLN A 1 -22.30 35.93 79.62
C GLN A 1 -22.82 37.22 80.25
N GLU A 2 -24.07 37.24 80.66
CA GLU A 2 -24.71 38.36 81.40
C GLU A 2 -24.73 37.97 82.88
N ARG A 3 -24.21 38.85 83.68
CA ARG A 3 -24.34 38.73 85.16
C ARG A 3 -25.24 39.84 85.63
N THR A 4 -26.29 39.46 86.34
CA THR A 4 -27.20 40.41 86.93
C THR A 4 -26.96 40.47 88.45
N CYS A 5 -26.86 41.64 89.00
CA CYS A 5 -26.73 41.81 90.45
C CYS A 5 -28.03 41.31 91.19
N THR A 6 -27.86 40.39 92.14
CA THR A 6 -28.96 39.75 92.88
C THR A 6 -29.34 40.48 94.18
N ARG A 7 -28.76 41.69 94.50
CA ARG A 7 -29.13 42.50 95.64
C ARG A 7 -30.40 43.29 95.36
N GLU A 8 -31.26 43.31 96.27
CA GLU A 8 -32.51 44.11 96.21
C GLU A 8 -32.17 45.60 95.97
N GLY A 9 -32.69 46.21 94.87
CA GLY A 9 -32.40 47.58 94.48
C GLY A 9 -31.15 47.79 93.60
N CYS A 10 -30.48 46.76 93.12
CA CYS A 10 -29.36 46.85 92.20
C CYS A 10 -29.75 46.49 90.74
N GLU A 11 -29.68 47.48 89.87
CA GLU A 11 -30.00 47.31 88.45
C GLU A 11 -28.75 47.11 87.57
N VAL A 12 -27.56 46.77 88.14
CA VAL A 12 -26.33 46.64 87.41
C VAL A 12 -26.32 45.32 86.67
N LYS A 13 -26.21 45.37 85.31
CA LYS A 13 -25.91 44.26 84.41
C LYS A 13 -24.51 44.43 83.93
N GLU A 14 -23.72 43.39 84.10
CA GLU A 14 -22.34 43.30 83.58
C GLU A 14 -22.38 42.35 82.42
N GLU A 15 -22.07 42.83 81.17
CA GLU A 15 -21.94 42.04 79.96
C GLU A 15 -20.49 41.76 79.75
N ASP A 16 -20.10 40.51 79.87
CA ASP A 16 -18.78 40.06 79.55
C ASP A 16 -18.76 39.42 78.11
N THR A 17 -18.11 40.09 77.19
CA THR A 17 -18.00 39.60 75.83
C THR A 17 -17.03 38.40 75.79
N ILE A 18 -17.60 37.19 75.59
CA ILE A 18 -16.79 36.01 75.37
C ILE A 18 -16.23 36.12 73.95
N ALA A 19 -14.94 36.22 73.80
CA ALA A 19 -14.31 36.24 72.54
C ALA A 19 -14.63 34.92 71.74
N LYS A 20 -15.09 35.09 70.52
CA LYS A 20 -15.38 33.95 69.64
C LYS A 20 -14.06 33.19 69.45
N LEU A 21 -14.07 31.90 69.68
CA LEU A 21 -12.94 31.01 69.40
C LEU A 21 -12.69 31.02 67.90
N ALA A 22 -11.41 31.04 67.51
CA ALA A 22 -11.02 30.88 66.12
C ALA A 22 -11.46 29.52 65.59
N HIS A 23 -12.04 29.50 64.38
CA HIS A 23 -12.46 28.25 63.76
C HIS A 23 -11.24 27.42 63.32
N THR A 24 -11.25 26.10 63.60
CA THR A 24 -10.29 25.15 63.08
C THR A 24 -10.93 24.40 61.94
N TYR A 25 -10.45 24.69 60.72
CA TYR A 25 -11.04 24.13 59.49
C TYR A 25 -10.32 22.87 59.05
N ALA A 26 -11.08 21.86 58.59
CA ALA A 26 -10.62 20.70 57.85
C ALA A 26 -11.25 20.70 56.47
N TRP A 27 -10.52 20.12 55.47
CA TRP A 27 -11.08 19.99 54.13
C TRP A 27 -12.00 18.77 54.05
N VAL A 28 -13.20 18.99 53.50
CA VAL A 28 -14.19 17.97 53.22
C VAL A 28 -14.40 17.94 51.70
N THR A 29 -14.32 16.76 51.09
CA THR A 29 -14.56 16.59 49.64
C THR A 29 -16.07 16.49 49.40
N ASP A 30 -16.62 17.43 48.64
CA ASP A 30 -18.05 17.45 48.25
C ASP A 30 -18.29 16.56 47.03
N LYS A 31 -17.35 16.61 46.11
CA LYS A 31 -17.38 15.87 44.83
C LYS A 31 -16.00 15.44 44.41
N GLU A 32 -15.81 14.16 44.19
CA GLU A 32 -14.55 13.64 43.66
C GLU A 32 -14.31 14.09 42.21
N ALA A 33 -13.06 14.42 41.90
CA ALA A 33 -12.67 14.70 40.52
C ALA A 33 -12.59 13.42 39.72
N THR A 34 -13.08 13.46 38.47
CA THR A 34 -12.93 12.37 37.50
C THR A 34 -11.94 12.76 36.42
N CYS A 35 -11.70 11.87 35.45
CA CYS A 35 -10.84 12.18 34.31
C CYS A 35 -11.42 13.28 33.39
N GLY A 36 -12.74 13.48 33.39
CA GLY A 36 -13.42 14.46 32.51
C GLY A 36 -14.17 15.57 33.24
N ALA A 37 -14.25 15.52 34.57
CA ALA A 37 -14.94 16.52 35.33
C ALA A 37 -14.18 16.91 36.61
N ALA A 38 -14.15 18.19 36.91
CA ALA A 38 -13.58 18.71 38.14
C ALA A 38 -14.43 18.29 39.35
N GLY A 39 -13.78 18.07 40.48
CA GLY A 39 -14.37 17.89 41.78
C GLY A 39 -14.46 19.20 42.54
N SER A 40 -15.03 19.16 43.76
CA SER A 40 -15.09 20.26 44.70
C SER A 40 -14.83 19.81 46.12
N LYS A 41 -14.27 20.69 46.92
CA LYS A 41 -14.08 20.53 48.36
C LYS A 41 -14.33 21.86 49.05
N HIS A 42 -14.77 21.80 50.30
CA HIS A 42 -14.89 22.96 51.14
C HIS A 42 -14.19 22.77 52.47
N GLN A 43 -13.91 23.87 53.12
CA GLN A 43 -13.46 23.85 54.52
C GLN A 43 -14.67 23.77 55.45
N GLU A 44 -14.65 22.84 56.40
CA GLU A 44 -15.66 22.73 57.45
C GLU A 44 -14.98 22.88 58.82
N CYS A 45 -15.54 23.74 59.68
CA CYS A 45 -15.06 23.86 61.07
C CYS A 45 -15.33 22.54 61.82
N THR A 46 -14.28 21.99 62.45
CA THR A 46 -14.35 20.70 63.12
C THR A 46 -15.26 20.73 64.34
N VAL A 47 -15.55 21.93 64.88
CA VAL A 47 -16.36 22.11 66.07
C VAL A 47 -17.77 22.56 65.78
N CYS A 48 -17.99 23.67 65.05
CA CYS A 48 -19.30 24.26 64.82
C CYS A 48 -19.89 23.96 63.45
N LYS A 49 -19.18 23.23 62.60
CA LYS A 49 -19.64 22.83 61.25
C LYS A 49 -19.82 23.99 60.25
N GLU A 50 -19.35 25.19 60.62
CA GLU A 50 -19.42 26.32 59.72
C GLU A 50 -18.57 26.07 58.45
N THR A 51 -19.16 26.39 57.30
CA THR A 51 -18.48 26.22 56.00
C THR A 51 -17.56 27.41 55.73
N GLY A 52 -16.29 27.12 55.44
CA GLY A 52 -15.28 28.10 55.06
C GLY A 52 -15.09 28.21 53.56
N LYS A 53 -13.82 28.28 53.12
CA LYS A 53 -13.46 28.39 51.70
C LYS A 53 -13.83 27.14 50.89
N THR A 54 -14.25 27.33 49.67
CA THR A 54 -14.44 26.27 48.67
C THR A 54 -13.33 26.29 47.64
N GLU A 55 -12.89 25.10 47.20
CA GLU A 55 -11.91 24.95 46.16
C GLU A 55 -12.31 23.88 45.14
N THR A 56 -11.91 24.10 43.89
CA THR A 56 -12.08 23.12 42.81
C THR A 56 -10.95 22.10 42.86
N ILE A 57 -11.27 20.82 42.80
CA ILE A 57 -10.33 19.75 42.61
C ILE A 57 -10.14 19.58 41.10
N PRO A 58 -8.95 19.79 40.51
CA PRO A 58 -8.72 19.66 39.07
C PRO A 58 -9.08 18.28 38.55
N THR A 59 -9.49 18.18 37.28
CA THR A 59 -9.70 16.88 36.60
C THR A 59 -8.44 16.02 36.66
N THR A 60 -8.59 14.72 36.81
CA THR A 60 -7.43 13.83 36.90
C THR A 60 -6.72 13.64 35.56
N GLY A 61 -7.42 13.87 34.44
CA GLY A 61 -6.90 13.65 33.07
C GLY A 61 -6.53 12.20 32.76
N LYS A 62 -6.58 11.30 33.74
CA LYS A 62 -6.21 9.89 33.58
C LYS A 62 -7.40 9.09 33.06
N HIS A 63 -7.54 9.04 31.72
CA HIS A 63 -8.61 8.28 31.09
C HIS A 63 -8.36 6.77 31.16
N ARG A 64 -9.39 6.01 31.48
CA ARG A 64 -9.43 4.55 31.35
C ARG A 64 -10.19 4.19 30.08
N PHE A 65 -9.46 4.04 28.98
CA PHE A 65 -10.04 3.67 27.70
C PHE A 65 -10.34 2.18 27.63
N GLY A 66 -11.49 1.82 27.09
CA GLY A 66 -11.81 0.47 26.68
C GLY A 66 -11.00 0.00 25.47
N GLY A 67 -11.32 -1.19 24.94
CA GLY A 67 -10.67 -1.73 23.77
C GLY A 67 -10.94 -0.93 22.49
N TRP A 68 -9.99 -0.99 21.54
CA TRP A 68 -10.15 -0.41 20.22
C TRP A 68 -11.26 -1.11 19.43
N LYS A 69 -12.14 -0.34 18.80
CA LYS A 69 -13.20 -0.82 17.89
C LYS A 69 -12.98 -0.24 16.50
N VAL A 70 -13.04 -1.06 15.46
CA VAL A 70 -13.00 -0.59 14.07
C VAL A 70 -14.32 0.10 13.76
N THR A 71 -14.29 1.42 13.58
CA THR A 71 -15.44 2.22 13.17
C THR A 71 -15.52 2.40 11.67
N LYS A 72 -14.36 2.34 11.00
CA LYS A 72 -14.25 2.33 9.54
C LYS A 72 -13.17 1.33 9.11
N ALA A 73 -13.55 0.32 8.34
CA ALA A 73 -12.59 -0.64 7.82
C ALA A 73 -11.61 0.00 6.82
N ALA A 74 -10.34 -0.37 6.90
CA ALA A 74 -9.36 0.02 5.90
C ALA A 74 -9.66 -0.65 4.55
N THR A 75 -9.47 0.06 3.46
CA THR A 75 -9.57 -0.45 2.10
C THR A 75 -8.26 -0.20 1.35
N VAL A 76 -8.15 -0.69 0.12
CA VAL A 76 -7.02 -0.37 -0.75
C VAL A 76 -6.98 1.13 -1.09
N ALA A 77 -8.15 1.78 -1.20
CA ALA A 77 -8.29 3.19 -1.59
C ALA A 77 -8.22 4.17 -0.40
N ALA A 78 -8.56 3.73 0.81
CA ALA A 78 -8.67 4.59 1.99
C ALA A 78 -8.18 3.90 3.27
N GLU A 79 -7.65 4.70 4.19
CA GLU A 79 -7.35 4.27 5.54
C GLU A 79 -8.63 3.99 6.31
N GLY A 80 -8.57 3.05 7.25
CA GLY A 80 -9.59 2.79 8.23
C GLY A 80 -9.42 3.66 9.47
N VAL A 81 -10.35 3.52 10.41
CA VAL A 81 -10.35 4.23 11.69
C VAL A 81 -10.70 3.25 12.80
N ASN A 82 -9.87 3.23 13.82
CA ASN A 82 -10.16 2.66 15.12
C ASN A 82 -10.64 3.79 16.06
N GLU A 83 -11.57 3.48 16.93
CA GLU A 83 -12.02 4.36 18.00
C GLU A 83 -12.04 3.60 19.31
N ARG A 84 -11.68 4.27 20.42
CA ARG A 84 -11.90 3.78 21.76
C ARG A 84 -12.51 4.90 22.63
N THR A 85 -13.28 4.49 23.63
CA THR A 85 -14.02 5.42 24.48
C THR A 85 -13.59 5.22 25.92
N CYS A 86 -13.40 6.30 26.64
CA CYS A 86 -13.16 6.26 28.07
C CYS A 86 -14.42 5.77 28.80
N GLU A 87 -14.27 4.73 29.62
CA GLU A 87 -15.38 4.11 30.36
C GLU A 87 -15.97 5.00 31.45
N VAL A 88 -15.23 6.05 31.85
CA VAL A 88 -15.63 6.94 32.95
C VAL A 88 -16.27 8.21 32.41
N CYS A 89 -15.69 8.89 31.45
CA CYS A 89 -16.13 10.21 30.98
C CYS A 89 -16.65 10.22 29.55
N GLY A 90 -16.61 9.10 28.80
CA GLY A 90 -17.06 9.03 27.42
C GLY A 90 -16.13 9.69 26.39
N ALA A 91 -14.98 10.24 26.80
CA ALA A 91 -14.02 10.82 25.88
C ALA A 91 -13.55 9.80 24.83
N LYS A 92 -13.49 10.23 23.58
CA LYS A 92 -13.13 9.37 22.45
C LYS A 92 -11.71 9.62 21.98
N GLU A 93 -11.02 8.56 21.59
CA GLU A 93 -9.72 8.60 20.95
C GLU A 93 -9.78 7.79 19.66
N THR A 94 -9.18 8.31 18.59
CA THR A 94 -9.16 7.67 17.28
C THR A 94 -7.73 7.38 16.83
N ALA A 95 -7.55 6.29 16.10
CA ALA A 95 -6.29 5.91 15.45
C ALA A 95 -6.55 5.44 14.02
N SER A 96 -5.64 5.79 13.09
CA SER A 96 -5.76 5.34 11.71
C SER A 96 -5.33 3.87 11.56
N ILE A 97 -6.04 3.14 10.68
CA ILE A 97 -5.66 1.79 10.22
C ILE A 97 -5.09 1.94 8.82
N ALA A 98 -3.87 1.47 8.61
CA ALA A 98 -3.21 1.53 7.31
C ALA A 98 -4.03 0.86 6.20
N ARG A 99 -3.94 1.38 4.97
CA ARG A 99 -4.62 0.84 3.79
C ARG A 99 -4.27 -0.63 3.58
N VAL A 100 -5.23 -1.41 3.10
CA VAL A 100 -5.01 -2.81 2.69
C VAL A 100 -4.14 -2.82 1.44
N LYS A 101 -3.12 -3.70 1.41
CA LYS A 101 -2.24 -3.86 0.25
C LYS A 101 -3.00 -4.50 -0.90
N GLY A 102 -3.00 -3.83 -2.06
CA GLY A 102 -3.62 -4.31 -3.30
C GLY A 102 -2.67 -5.16 -4.15
N PRO A 103 -3.20 -5.88 -5.14
CA PRO A 103 -2.39 -6.60 -6.11
C PRO A 103 -1.68 -5.64 -7.07
N VAL A 104 -0.55 -6.08 -7.65
CA VAL A 104 0.14 -5.40 -8.73
C VAL A 104 0.81 -6.40 -9.66
N THR A 105 0.58 -6.25 -10.95
CA THR A 105 1.23 -7.02 -12.00
C THR A 105 2.08 -6.09 -12.86
N LEU A 106 3.31 -6.50 -13.17
CA LEU A 106 4.21 -5.75 -14.05
C LEU A 106 4.33 -6.46 -15.40
N ASN A 107 4.51 -5.69 -16.47
CA ASN A 107 4.83 -6.23 -17.80
C ASN A 107 6.30 -6.75 -17.90
N VAL A 108 6.99 -6.86 -16.77
CA VAL A 108 8.27 -7.52 -16.56
C VAL A 108 8.14 -8.50 -15.39
N PRO A 109 8.91 -9.59 -15.35
CA PRO A 109 8.86 -10.53 -14.24
C PRO A 109 9.28 -9.85 -12.92
N VAL A 110 8.42 -9.93 -11.90
CA VAL A 110 8.72 -9.43 -10.55
C VAL A 110 9.90 -10.21 -9.96
N ASN A 111 10.77 -9.53 -9.24
CA ASN A 111 11.99 -10.08 -8.62
C ASN A 111 12.97 -10.75 -9.61
N LYS A 112 12.84 -10.48 -10.92
CA LYS A 112 13.72 -10.99 -11.97
C LYS A 112 14.55 -9.87 -12.62
N THR A 113 15.48 -10.27 -13.46
CA THR A 113 16.38 -9.35 -14.16
C THR A 113 15.87 -9.04 -15.55
N LEU A 114 15.75 -7.76 -15.88
CA LEU A 114 15.48 -7.22 -17.20
C LEU A 114 16.81 -6.73 -17.80
N PRO A 115 17.44 -7.48 -18.71
CA PRO A 115 18.64 -7.00 -19.39
C PRO A 115 18.28 -5.87 -20.37
N MET A 116 19.11 -4.85 -20.43
CA MET A 116 18.98 -3.72 -21.36
C MET A 116 20.33 -3.37 -21.97
N LYS A 117 20.36 -3.03 -23.26
CA LYS A 117 21.55 -2.42 -23.87
C LYS A 117 21.69 -1.00 -23.40
N MET A 118 22.91 -0.48 -23.28
CA MET A 118 23.17 0.94 -23.02
C MET A 118 22.35 1.84 -23.95
N LYS A 119 21.83 2.96 -23.42
CA LYS A 119 20.95 3.93 -24.09
C LYS A 119 19.57 3.38 -24.52
N GLN A 120 19.27 2.10 -24.27
CA GLN A 120 17.95 1.53 -24.54
C GLN A 120 16.93 2.08 -23.57
N THR A 121 15.70 2.28 -24.06
CA THR A 121 14.54 2.62 -23.22
C THR A 121 13.56 1.45 -23.18
N PHE A 122 12.83 1.36 -22.05
CA PHE A 122 11.75 0.38 -21.87
C PHE A 122 10.63 1.00 -21.06
N GLN A 123 9.38 0.80 -21.48
CA GLN A 123 8.20 1.24 -20.73
C GLN A 123 7.74 0.13 -19.79
N ALA A 124 8.07 0.25 -18.51
CA ALA A 124 7.46 -0.55 -17.46
C ALA A 124 6.01 -0.08 -17.23
N LYS A 125 5.11 -1.04 -17.03
CA LYS A 125 3.69 -0.78 -16.75
C LYS A 125 3.26 -1.62 -15.57
N ALA A 126 2.57 -1.00 -14.62
CA ALA A 126 1.84 -1.67 -13.56
C ALA A 126 0.37 -1.81 -14.01
N SER A 127 -0.22 -2.97 -13.73
CA SER A 127 -1.60 -3.32 -14.09
C SER A 127 -2.19 -4.26 -13.04
N GLY A 128 -3.46 -4.62 -13.16
CA GLY A 128 -4.15 -5.50 -12.22
C GLY A 128 -4.33 -4.84 -10.84
N LEU A 129 -4.35 -3.51 -10.77
CA LEU A 129 -4.54 -2.77 -9.53
C LEU A 129 -5.97 -2.94 -9.03
N ALA A 130 -6.15 -2.99 -7.73
CA ALA A 130 -7.48 -2.94 -7.14
C ALA A 130 -8.18 -1.60 -7.41
N LYS A 131 -9.51 -1.59 -7.39
CA LYS A 131 -10.31 -0.36 -7.59
C LYS A 131 -9.89 0.71 -6.56
N GLY A 132 -9.57 1.90 -7.07
CA GLY A 132 -9.14 3.03 -6.25
C GLY A 132 -7.65 3.04 -5.88
N ASP A 133 -6.87 2.01 -6.24
CA ASP A 133 -5.42 2.03 -6.09
C ASP A 133 -4.74 2.68 -7.31
N LYS A 134 -3.56 3.25 -7.11
CA LYS A 134 -2.79 3.91 -8.17
C LYS A 134 -1.30 3.85 -7.92
N VAL A 135 -0.52 3.96 -8.99
CA VAL A 135 0.93 4.13 -8.89
C VAL A 135 1.24 5.52 -8.34
N VAL A 136 2.01 5.57 -7.26
CA VAL A 136 2.49 6.81 -6.62
C VAL A 136 3.88 7.17 -7.12
N SER A 137 4.77 6.18 -7.23
CA SER A 137 6.15 6.45 -7.64
C SER A 137 6.82 5.25 -8.28
N TRP A 138 7.82 5.58 -9.13
CA TRP A 138 8.84 4.67 -9.63
C TRP A 138 10.19 5.18 -9.16
N THR A 139 11.03 4.32 -8.63
CA THR A 139 12.37 4.67 -8.14
C THR A 139 13.43 3.72 -8.67
N SER A 140 14.66 4.21 -8.79
CA SER A 140 15.85 3.43 -9.16
C SER A 140 16.88 3.51 -8.04
N SER A 141 17.42 2.37 -7.64
CA SER A 141 18.50 2.29 -6.65
C SER A 141 19.85 2.82 -7.17
N ASN A 142 20.02 2.90 -8.49
CA ASN A 142 21.26 3.39 -9.10
C ASN A 142 20.98 4.15 -10.40
N LYS A 143 20.81 5.47 -10.25
CA LYS A 143 20.52 6.39 -11.36
C LYS A 143 21.68 6.53 -12.36
N ALA A 144 22.92 6.20 -11.99
CA ALA A 144 24.05 6.19 -12.89
C ALA A 144 23.99 5.02 -13.89
N VAL A 145 23.33 3.92 -13.54
CA VAL A 145 23.12 2.74 -14.39
C VAL A 145 21.80 2.84 -15.16
N ALA A 146 20.70 3.10 -14.47
CA ALA A 146 19.39 3.25 -15.10
C ALA A 146 18.54 4.27 -14.34
N THR A 147 17.82 5.11 -15.08
CA THR A 147 16.80 6.01 -14.52
C THR A 147 15.42 5.51 -14.86
N VAL A 148 14.43 5.92 -14.06
CA VAL A 148 13.01 5.67 -14.36
C VAL A 148 12.22 6.96 -14.14
N SER A 149 11.28 7.27 -15.03
CA SER A 149 10.37 8.42 -14.89
C SER A 149 9.17 8.06 -14.00
N GLY A 150 8.42 9.05 -13.54
CA GLY A 150 7.16 8.84 -12.81
C GLY A 150 6.12 8.02 -13.58
N SER A 151 6.18 8.01 -14.91
CA SER A 151 5.33 7.17 -15.77
C SER A 151 5.87 5.75 -16.00
N GLY A 152 7.01 5.38 -15.39
CA GLY A 152 7.63 4.06 -15.56
C GLY A 152 8.52 3.88 -16.79
N LYS A 153 8.88 4.97 -17.50
CA LYS A 153 9.84 4.89 -18.62
C LYS A 153 11.25 4.74 -18.07
N ILE A 154 11.85 3.58 -18.28
CA ILE A 154 13.23 3.25 -17.89
C ILE A 154 14.18 3.67 -19.01
N THR A 155 15.29 4.29 -18.63
CA THR A 155 16.38 4.65 -19.55
C THR A 155 17.70 4.06 -19.04
N ALA A 156 18.25 3.10 -19.75
CA ALA A 156 19.58 2.57 -19.49
C ALA A 156 20.64 3.63 -19.83
N LYS A 157 21.56 3.88 -18.90
CA LYS A 157 22.62 4.87 -19.09
C LYS A 157 23.83 4.29 -19.83
N LYS A 158 24.90 5.07 -19.96
CA LYS A 158 26.17 4.66 -20.60
C LYS A 158 27.06 3.79 -19.69
N LYS A 159 26.65 3.50 -18.46
CA LYS A 159 27.37 2.71 -17.46
C LYS A 159 26.76 1.31 -17.38
N ALA A 160 27.58 0.27 -17.59
CA ALA A 160 27.16 -1.11 -17.33
C ALA A 160 27.00 -1.35 -15.83
N GLY A 161 26.10 -2.25 -15.44
CA GLY A 161 25.83 -2.56 -14.05
C GLY A 161 24.37 -2.93 -13.81
N SER A 162 23.97 -2.95 -12.55
CA SER A 162 22.60 -3.28 -12.15
C SER A 162 21.98 -2.14 -11.35
N ALA A 163 20.66 -1.96 -11.52
CA ALA A 163 19.83 -1.05 -10.75
C ALA A 163 18.51 -1.75 -10.44
N GLN A 164 18.09 -1.70 -9.19
CA GLN A 164 16.75 -2.16 -8.78
C GLN A 164 15.73 -1.07 -9.10
N ILE A 165 14.69 -1.41 -9.83
CA ILE A 165 13.54 -0.53 -10.09
C ILE A 165 12.41 -0.97 -9.17
N THR A 166 11.85 -0.02 -8.43
CA THR A 166 10.73 -0.23 -7.49
C THR A 166 9.56 0.63 -7.92
N VAL A 167 8.38 0.03 -8.02
CA VAL A 167 7.09 0.75 -8.09
C VAL A 167 6.44 0.72 -6.71
N LYS A 168 5.83 1.85 -6.32
CA LYS A 168 5.04 1.98 -5.09
C LYS A 168 3.62 2.42 -5.43
N LEU A 169 2.65 1.74 -4.85
CA LEU A 169 1.23 2.06 -4.98
C LEU A 169 0.73 2.89 -3.78
N ALA A 170 -0.42 3.53 -3.94
CA ALA A 170 -1.08 4.31 -2.87
C ALA A 170 -1.48 3.44 -1.68
N SER A 171 -1.81 2.16 -1.90
CA SER A 171 -2.04 1.15 -0.85
C SER A 171 -0.78 0.76 -0.05
N GLY A 172 0.39 1.30 -0.39
CA GLY A 172 1.67 0.91 0.22
C GLY A 172 2.28 -0.36 -0.38
N THR A 173 1.60 -1.02 -1.34
CA THR A 173 2.16 -2.16 -2.08
C THR A 173 3.36 -1.74 -2.90
N THR A 174 4.39 -2.56 -2.91
CA THR A 174 5.57 -2.36 -3.75
C THR A 174 5.86 -3.60 -4.58
N ALA A 175 6.35 -3.40 -5.81
CA ALA A 175 6.92 -4.45 -6.64
C ALA A 175 8.27 -4.02 -7.19
N LYS A 176 9.18 -4.98 -7.33
CA LYS A 176 10.59 -4.70 -7.68
C LYS A 176 11.05 -5.63 -8.80
N PHE A 177 11.99 -5.15 -9.60
CA PHE A 177 12.77 -5.96 -10.54
C PHE A 177 14.14 -5.30 -10.76
N THR A 178 15.11 -6.09 -11.24
CA THR A 178 16.47 -5.59 -11.49
C THR A 178 16.64 -5.29 -12.98
N VAL A 179 17.12 -4.11 -13.31
CA VAL A 179 17.61 -3.77 -14.66
C VAL A 179 19.10 -4.03 -14.69
N LYS A 180 19.57 -4.90 -15.62
CA LYS A 180 20.98 -5.13 -15.88
C LYS A 180 21.38 -4.48 -17.19
N VAL A 181 22.16 -3.41 -17.13
CA VAL A 181 22.63 -2.67 -18.30
C VAL A 181 23.95 -3.28 -18.82
N GLN A 182 24.01 -3.53 -20.11
CA GLN A 182 25.17 -4.13 -20.79
C GLN A 182 25.53 -3.37 -22.07
N LYS A 183 26.80 -3.49 -22.53
CA LYS A 183 27.28 -2.85 -23.76
C LYS A 183 26.73 -3.54 -25.01
N THR A 184 26.67 -4.88 -24.99
CA THR A 184 26.23 -5.71 -26.11
C THR A 184 24.72 -5.75 -26.29
N ASP A 185 24.24 -6.16 -27.45
CA ASP A 185 22.81 -6.37 -27.68
C ASP A 185 22.24 -7.45 -26.76
N VAL A 186 20.99 -7.26 -26.38
CA VAL A 186 20.27 -8.24 -25.55
C VAL A 186 19.90 -9.44 -26.42
N ALA A 187 20.51 -10.59 -26.15
CA ALA A 187 20.25 -11.82 -26.90
C ALA A 187 18.83 -12.36 -26.56
N THR A 188 18.18 -12.94 -27.57
CA THR A 188 16.95 -13.73 -27.37
C THR A 188 17.27 -15.03 -26.63
N THR A 189 16.63 -15.25 -25.51
CA THR A 189 16.77 -16.46 -24.68
C THR A 189 15.68 -17.48 -24.96
N SER A 190 14.48 -17.04 -25.37
CA SER A 190 13.39 -17.93 -25.80
C SER A 190 12.48 -17.25 -26.81
N ILE A 191 11.73 -18.07 -27.56
CA ILE A 191 10.69 -17.65 -28.49
C ILE A 191 9.39 -18.36 -28.10
N THR A 192 8.32 -17.62 -27.90
CA THR A 192 6.96 -18.16 -27.75
C THR A 192 6.17 -17.87 -29.02
N VAL A 193 5.57 -18.90 -29.61
CA VAL A 193 4.75 -18.76 -30.81
C VAL A 193 3.30 -19.08 -30.50
N VAL A 194 2.42 -18.16 -30.83
CA VAL A 194 0.96 -18.30 -30.65
C VAL A 194 0.21 -18.15 -31.98
N ASN A 195 -0.95 -18.77 -32.06
CA ASN A 195 -1.89 -18.46 -33.14
C ASN A 195 -2.44 -17.06 -32.86
N LYS A 196 -2.22 -16.14 -33.79
CA LYS A 196 -2.56 -14.73 -33.60
C LYS A 196 -4.08 -14.49 -33.45
N SER A 197 -4.90 -15.35 -34.04
CA SER A 197 -6.38 -15.21 -33.99
C SER A 197 -6.97 -15.70 -32.67
N THR A 198 -6.37 -16.74 -32.04
CA THR A 198 -6.89 -17.37 -30.82
C THR A 198 -6.09 -17.04 -29.56
N GLY A 199 -4.89 -16.45 -29.72
CA GLY A 199 -3.95 -16.22 -28.63
C GLY A 199 -3.31 -17.49 -28.03
N LYS A 200 -3.79 -18.69 -28.40
CA LYS A 200 -3.32 -19.97 -27.87
C LYS A 200 -1.94 -20.32 -28.38
N LYS A 201 -1.11 -20.91 -27.54
CA LYS A 201 0.22 -21.41 -27.91
C LYS A 201 0.08 -22.44 -29.04
N VAL A 202 0.95 -22.32 -30.06
CA VAL A 202 0.95 -23.24 -31.18
C VAL A 202 1.59 -24.55 -30.78
N SER A 203 0.93 -25.67 -31.06
CA SER A 203 1.47 -27.01 -30.83
C SER A 203 2.67 -27.28 -31.75
N LYS A 204 3.51 -28.26 -31.37
CA LYS A 204 4.64 -28.72 -32.23
C LYS A 204 4.16 -29.21 -33.59
N THR A 205 2.91 -29.68 -33.70
CA THR A 205 2.27 -30.12 -34.95
C THR A 205 0.93 -29.42 -35.10
N VAL A 206 0.66 -28.92 -36.30
CA VAL A 206 -0.58 -28.25 -36.68
C VAL A 206 -1.09 -28.85 -38.00
N SER A 207 -2.40 -29.14 -38.08
CA SER A 207 -3.08 -29.57 -39.33
C SER A 207 -3.78 -28.40 -39.97
N LEU A 208 -3.62 -28.23 -41.29
CA LEU A 208 -4.28 -27.23 -42.11
C LEU A 208 -4.85 -27.92 -43.38
N LYS A 209 -6.08 -27.53 -43.77
CA LYS A 209 -6.61 -27.88 -45.08
C LYS A 209 -5.88 -27.09 -46.19
N ALA A 210 -5.70 -27.67 -47.34
CA ALA A 210 -5.13 -26.95 -48.49
C ALA A 210 -5.84 -25.62 -48.74
N LYS A 211 -5.09 -24.60 -49.21
CA LYS A 211 -5.55 -23.20 -49.41
C LYS A 211 -5.88 -22.42 -48.14
N LYS A 212 -5.91 -23.02 -46.92
CA LYS A 212 -6.13 -22.31 -45.65
C LYS A 212 -4.85 -21.63 -45.17
N LYS A 213 -5.05 -20.57 -44.37
CA LYS A 213 -3.98 -19.77 -43.79
C LYS A 213 -3.99 -19.88 -42.26
N LEU A 214 -2.82 -19.82 -41.64
CA LEU A 214 -2.59 -19.72 -40.20
C LEU A 214 -1.66 -18.54 -39.92
N LYS A 215 -2.10 -17.58 -39.14
CA LYS A 215 -1.30 -16.43 -38.76
C LYS A 215 -0.63 -16.69 -37.41
N LEU A 216 0.70 -16.74 -37.41
CA LEU A 216 1.51 -16.84 -36.20
C LEU A 216 1.84 -15.46 -35.64
N ALA A 217 1.93 -15.36 -34.32
CA ALA A 217 2.60 -14.27 -33.63
C ALA A 217 3.72 -14.86 -32.76
N ALA A 218 4.94 -14.35 -32.93
CA ALA A 218 6.09 -14.75 -32.14
C ALA A 218 6.50 -13.63 -31.22
N THR A 219 6.66 -13.93 -29.93
CA THR A 219 7.22 -13.05 -28.93
C THR A 219 8.56 -13.60 -28.45
N VAL A 220 9.50 -12.72 -28.15
CA VAL A 220 10.85 -13.09 -27.68
C VAL A 220 11.04 -12.69 -26.22
N ALA A 221 11.79 -13.47 -25.49
CA ALA A 221 12.26 -13.11 -24.17
C ALA A 221 13.80 -12.98 -24.20
N PRO A 222 14.37 -12.07 -23.42
CA PRO A 222 13.67 -11.01 -22.67
C PRO A 222 13.02 -10.00 -23.63
N VAL A 223 11.98 -9.32 -23.15
CA VAL A 223 11.18 -8.34 -23.94
C VAL A 223 12.02 -7.18 -24.51
N THR A 224 13.19 -6.96 -23.95
CA THR A 224 14.18 -5.94 -24.38
C THR A 224 15.09 -6.42 -25.51
N SER A 225 15.03 -7.68 -25.91
CA SER A 225 15.74 -8.15 -27.11
C SER A 225 15.19 -7.46 -28.35
N LYS A 226 16.09 -6.95 -29.18
CA LYS A 226 15.77 -6.32 -30.48
C LYS A 226 16.14 -7.22 -31.64
N GLN A 227 16.51 -8.49 -31.38
CA GLN A 227 16.83 -9.45 -32.42
C GLN A 227 15.61 -9.78 -33.26
N LYS A 228 15.73 -9.60 -34.58
CA LYS A 228 14.63 -9.81 -35.53
C LYS A 228 14.12 -11.25 -35.51
N VAL A 229 12.80 -11.40 -35.51
CA VAL A 229 12.16 -12.69 -35.73
C VAL A 229 12.05 -12.94 -37.24
N THR A 230 12.47 -14.11 -37.66
CA THR A 230 12.40 -14.57 -39.07
C THR A 230 11.64 -15.88 -39.16
N TYR A 231 11.02 -16.11 -40.30
CA TYR A 231 10.22 -17.29 -40.63
C TYR A 231 10.73 -17.93 -41.90
N SER A 232 10.80 -19.26 -41.91
CA SER A 232 11.16 -20.01 -43.11
C SER A 232 10.35 -21.31 -43.21
N SER A 233 10.18 -21.80 -44.39
CA SER A 233 9.52 -23.08 -44.69
C SER A 233 10.55 -24.02 -45.30
N SER A 234 10.57 -25.27 -44.82
CA SER A 234 11.44 -26.31 -45.39
C SER A 234 11.02 -26.79 -46.79
N ASN A 235 9.74 -26.58 -47.16
CA ASN A 235 9.22 -26.90 -48.48
C ASN A 235 8.12 -25.92 -48.88
N LYS A 236 8.44 -24.95 -49.73
CA LYS A 236 7.52 -23.93 -50.21
C LYS A 236 6.43 -24.46 -51.18
N LYS A 237 6.59 -25.67 -51.74
CA LYS A 237 5.59 -26.32 -52.55
C LYS A 237 4.40 -26.84 -51.69
N ILE A 238 4.68 -27.29 -50.47
CA ILE A 238 3.66 -27.75 -49.52
C ILE A 238 3.04 -26.59 -48.74
N ALA A 239 3.81 -25.71 -48.13
CA ALA A 239 3.35 -24.48 -47.53
C ALA A 239 4.39 -23.39 -47.55
N THR A 240 3.95 -22.14 -47.67
CA THR A 240 4.81 -20.94 -47.54
C THR A 240 4.57 -20.23 -46.19
N VAL A 241 5.54 -19.45 -45.75
CA VAL A 241 5.36 -18.49 -44.67
C VAL A 241 5.99 -17.17 -45.07
N ASN A 242 5.30 -16.06 -44.80
CA ASN A 242 5.82 -14.73 -45.07
C ASN A 242 6.49 -14.11 -43.82
N SER A 243 7.10 -12.93 -44.00
CA SER A 243 7.80 -12.19 -42.91
C SER A 243 6.86 -11.75 -41.78
N LYS A 244 5.54 -11.70 -42.02
CA LYS A 244 4.50 -11.39 -41.00
C LYS A 244 4.00 -12.63 -40.25
N GLY A 245 4.63 -13.83 -40.48
CA GLY A 245 4.28 -15.10 -39.86
C GLY A 245 2.97 -15.72 -40.37
N VAL A 246 2.51 -15.35 -41.58
CA VAL A 246 1.34 -15.97 -42.20
C VAL A 246 1.79 -17.22 -43.00
N ILE A 247 1.35 -18.38 -42.49
CA ILE A 247 1.51 -19.66 -43.21
C ILE A 247 0.34 -19.78 -44.19
N THR A 248 0.65 -20.17 -45.41
CA THR A 248 -0.36 -20.53 -46.45
C THR A 248 -0.10 -21.99 -46.88
N ALA A 249 -1.06 -22.87 -46.58
CA ALA A 249 -1.06 -24.26 -47.03
C ALA A 249 -1.34 -24.33 -48.49
N LYS A 250 -0.54 -25.08 -49.28
CA LYS A 250 -0.68 -25.19 -50.77
C LYS A 250 -1.08 -26.60 -51.20
N LYS A 251 -0.22 -27.58 -50.97
CA LYS A 251 -0.38 -28.96 -51.43
C LYS A 251 -0.31 -29.93 -50.24
N LYS A 252 -1.08 -31.04 -50.32
CA LYS A 252 -1.03 -32.13 -49.32
C LYS A 252 0.41 -32.57 -49.06
N GLY A 253 0.73 -32.77 -47.76
CA GLY A 253 2.05 -33.16 -47.31
C GLY A 253 2.40 -32.60 -45.94
N THR A 254 3.61 -32.86 -45.50
CA THR A 254 4.13 -32.36 -44.20
C THR A 254 5.35 -31.46 -44.45
N VAL A 255 5.38 -30.32 -43.78
CA VAL A 255 6.44 -29.31 -43.89
C VAL A 255 6.81 -28.75 -42.54
N THR A 256 8.04 -28.36 -42.34
CA THR A 256 8.48 -27.68 -41.12
C THR A 256 8.56 -26.17 -41.33
N ILE A 257 7.82 -25.43 -40.53
CA ILE A 257 7.98 -23.97 -40.42
C ILE A 257 8.93 -23.68 -39.28
N THR A 258 9.99 -22.94 -39.59
CA THR A 258 11.01 -22.53 -38.61
C THR A 258 10.85 -21.07 -38.28
N VAL A 259 10.76 -20.76 -36.98
CA VAL A 259 10.73 -19.41 -36.43
C VAL A 259 12.06 -19.17 -35.68
N LYS A 260 12.84 -18.17 -36.07
CA LYS A 260 14.19 -17.92 -35.53
C LYS A 260 14.32 -16.49 -35.05
N SER A 261 15.01 -16.29 -33.91
CA SER A 261 15.46 -14.99 -33.42
C SER A 261 16.81 -15.14 -32.72
N GLY A 262 17.84 -14.48 -33.24
CA GLY A 262 19.22 -14.69 -32.81
C GLY A 262 19.62 -16.16 -32.94
N LYS A 263 20.08 -16.76 -31.85
CA LYS A 263 20.47 -18.20 -31.80
C LYS A 263 19.28 -19.12 -31.46
N LYS A 264 18.10 -18.58 -31.12
CA LYS A 264 16.93 -19.39 -30.73
C LYS A 264 16.07 -19.74 -31.94
N THR A 265 15.49 -20.93 -31.90
CA THR A 265 14.69 -21.50 -32.99
C THR A 265 13.52 -22.29 -32.41
N VAL A 266 12.32 -22.10 -33.00
CA VAL A 266 11.15 -22.94 -32.79
C VAL A 266 10.74 -23.56 -34.12
N LYS A 267 10.56 -24.89 -34.14
CA LYS A 267 10.10 -25.64 -35.30
C LYS A 267 8.66 -26.10 -35.10
N ILE A 268 7.82 -25.86 -36.11
CA ILE A 268 6.39 -26.23 -36.11
C ILE A 268 6.17 -27.13 -37.35
N LYS A 269 5.76 -28.37 -37.12
CA LYS A 269 5.39 -29.32 -38.17
C LYS A 269 3.99 -29.01 -38.65
N VAL A 270 3.79 -28.69 -39.91
CA VAL A 270 2.49 -28.39 -40.53
C VAL A 270 2.12 -29.56 -41.42
N LYS A 271 1.00 -30.26 -41.10
CA LYS A 271 0.40 -31.30 -41.93
C LYS A 271 -0.69 -30.66 -42.78
N VAL A 272 -0.52 -30.59 -44.06
CA VAL A 272 -1.50 -30.15 -45.04
C VAL A 272 -2.31 -31.35 -45.49
N LYS A 273 -3.64 -31.28 -45.27
CA LYS A 273 -4.64 -32.31 -45.65
C LYS A 273 -5.35 -31.92 -46.94
#